data_a964b242ef9d2e8d4f674bbfaf35767b
#
_entry.id   a964b242ef9d2e8d4f674bbfaf35767b
#
_cell.length_a   1.000
_cell.length_b   1.000
_cell.length_c   1.000
_cell.angle_alpha   90.00
_cell.angle_beta   90.00
_cell.angle_gamma   90.00
#
_symmetry.space_group_name_H-M   'P 1'
#
loop_
_entity.id
_entity.type
_entity.pdbx_description
1 polymer ?
#
loop_
_entity_poly.entity_id
_entity_poly.type
_entity_poly.pdbx_seq_one_letter_code
_entity_poly.pdbx_strand_id
1 'polypeptide(L)'
;MQTTPTPATVHLDLTGHTALVTGAASGIGRACAERLRAAGAIVVMIDRDRARLEAAAAGIGAESVCLDLSDATAVAALEVRADIVVNNAGLQHVAAVEDFPPETFSHIMDVMVEAPFRLVRAALPGMYERGWGRVINISSVHGLVASPFKSAYVTAKHALEGLSKVVALEGAARGVTSNCICPAYVRTPLVEHQIADQAKAHGISPEDVVREIMLEPAAIKRLLEPAEVAELVAYLCSPPASFITGASIAIDGGWTAR
;
A
#
# COMPACT_ATOMS: atom_id res chain seq x y z
N MET A 1 -23.11 -4.35 -18.70
CA MET A 1 -21.79 -4.81 -18.24
C MET A 1 -20.73 -3.92 -18.86
N GLN A 2 -20.13 -3.01 -18.09
CA GLN A 2 -18.97 -2.27 -18.59
C GLN A 2 -17.76 -3.21 -18.51
N THR A 3 -17.19 -3.50 -19.67
CA THR A 3 -15.93 -4.25 -19.77
C THR A 3 -14.83 -3.41 -19.14
N THR A 4 -14.13 -3.97 -18.16
CA THR A 4 -12.93 -3.34 -17.60
C THR A 4 -11.90 -3.22 -18.73
N PRO A 5 -11.45 -2.01 -19.11
CA PRO A 5 -10.40 -1.89 -20.11
C PRO A 5 -9.12 -2.49 -19.56
N THR A 6 -8.42 -3.31 -20.35
CA THR A 6 -7.06 -3.71 -20.03
C THR A 6 -6.21 -2.44 -20.00
N PRO A 7 -5.58 -2.09 -18.86
CA PRO A 7 -4.79 -0.87 -18.79
C PRO A 7 -3.64 -0.93 -19.81
N ALA A 8 -3.45 0.15 -20.56
CA ALA A 8 -2.27 0.30 -21.40
C ALA A 8 -1.05 0.40 -20.48
N THR A 9 -0.15 -0.58 -20.55
CA THR A 9 1.03 -0.66 -19.69
C THR A 9 1.96 0.52 -20.00
N VAL A 10 2.24 1.35 -19.01
CA VAL A 10 3.26 2.40 -19.12
C VAL A 10 4.61 1.71 -19.34
N HIS A 11 5.31 2.07 -20.44
CA HIS A 11 6.64 1.56 -20.69
C HIS A 11 7.59 2.16 -19.63
N LEU A 12 8.05 1.32 -18.71
CA LEU A 12 8.90 1.67 -17.57
C LEU A 12 10.06 0.68 -17.52
N ASP A 13 11.28 1.20 -17.50
CA ASP A 13 12.50 0.42 -17.28
C ASP A 13 13.07 0.76 -15.89
N LEU A 14 13.10 -0.25 -15.03
CA LEU A 14 13.67 -0.21 -13.67
C LEU A 14 14.87 -1.15 -13.53
N THR A 15 15.51 -1.51 -14.66
CA THR A 15 16.72 -2.35 -14.64
C THR A 15 17.81 -1.68 -13.78
N GLY A 16 18.40 -2.45 -12.87
CA GLY A 16 19.42 -1.98 -11.92
C GLY A 16 18.85 -1.34 -10.64
N HIS A 17 17.54 -1.16 -10.52
CA HIS A 17 16.91 -0.69 -9.29
C HIS A 17 16.35 -1.85 -8.45
N THR A 18 16.45 -1.72 -7.14
CA THR A 18 15.89 -2.67 -6.17
C THR A 18 14.63 -2.09 -5.55
N ALA A 19 13.53 -2.86 -5.59
CA ALA A 19 12.25 -2.51 -4.98
C ALA A 19 11.94 -3.40 -3.78
N LEU A 20 11.67 -2.79 -2.63
CA LEU A 20 11.17 -3.44 -1.43
C LEU A 20 9.66 -3.25 -1.33
N VAL A 21 8.91 -4.33 -1.22
CA VAL A 21 7.45 -4.29 -1.14
C VAL A 21 6.97 -5.03 0.10
N THR A 22 6.22 -4.36 0.98
CA THR A 22 5.65 -4.96 2.20
C THR A 22 4.20 -5.42 1.99
N GLY A 23 3.79 -6.47 2.73
CA GLY A 23 2.47 -7.09 2.53
C GLY A 23 2.35 -7.73 1.15
N ALA A 24 3.45 -8.29 0.66
CA ALA A 24 3.62 -8.66 -0.74
C ALA A 24 3.12 -10.08 -1.09
N ALA A 25 2.64 -10.85 -0.11
CA ALA A 25 2.12 -12.20 -0.36
C ALA A 25 0.76 -12.20 -1.08
N SER A 26 0.03 -11.07 -1.09
CA SER A 26 -1.31 -11.01 -1.68
C SER A 26 -1.73 -9.59 -2.08
N GLY A 27 -2.89 -9.47 -2.73
CA GLY A 27 -3.58 -8.20 -2.98
C GLY A 27 -2.71 -7.15 -3.69
N ILE A 28 -2.78 -5.91 -3.21
CA ILE A 28 -2.08 -4.76 -3.80
C ILE A 28 -0.55 -4.96 -3.78
N GLY A 29 0.00 -5.43 -2.65
CA GLY A 29 1.44 -5.62 -2.50
C GLY A 29 1.99 -6.62 -3.51
N ARG A 30 1.30 -7.74 -3.71
CA ARG A 30 1.66 -8.73 -4.73
C ARG A 30 1.60 -8.14 -6.14
N ALA A 31 0.52 -7.44 -6.48
CA ALA A 31 0.38 -6.80 -7.79
C ALA A 31 1.48 -5.75 -8.04
N CYS A 32 1.86 -4.98 -7.02
CA CYS A 32 2.98 -4.04 -7.10
C CYS A 32 4.31 -4.77 -7.35
N ALA A 33 4.58 -5.86 -6.62
CA ALA A 33 5.78 -6.66 -6.81
C ALA A 33 5.86 -7.25 -8.23
N GLU A 34 4.77 -7.83 -8.73
CA GLU A 34 4.65 -8.35 -10.09
C GLU A 34 4.90 -7.25 -11.13
N ARG A 35 4.28 -6.08 -10.96
CA ARG A 35 4.42 -4.96 -11.90
C ARG A 35 5.83 -4.35 -11.92
N LEU A 36 6.46 -4.17 -10.76
CA LEU A 36 7.83 -3.65 -10.66
C LEU A 36 8.84 -4.67 -11.22
N ARG A 37 8.62 -5.95 -10.96
CA ARG A 37 9.44 -7.04 -11.55
C ARG A 37 9.35 -7.06 -13.07
N ALA A 38 8.14 -6.91 -13.62
CA ALA A 38 7.92 -6.83 -15.06
C ALA A 38 8.57 -5.58 -15.70
N ALA A 39 8.83 -4.54 -14.91
CA ALA A 39 9.59 -3.36 -15.33
C ALA A 39 11.12 -3.53 -15.18
N GLY A 40 11.63 -4.71 -14.81
CA GLY A 40 13.05 -5.01 -14.71
C GLY A 40 13.67 -4.80 -13.32
N ALA A 41 12.92 -4.38 -12.31
CA ALA A 41 13.45 -4.21 -10.96
C ALA A 41 13.85 -5.55 -10.33
N ILE A 42 14.87 -5.53 -9.48
CA ILE A 42 15.11 -6.57 -8.48
C ILE A 42 14.09 -6.36 -7.38
N VAL A 43 13.25 -7.36 -7.09
CA VAL A 43 12.16 -7.20 -6.13
C VAL A 43 12.43 -8.04 -4.88
N VAL A 44 12.35 -7.40 -3.72
CA VAL A 44 12.37 -8.02 -2.39
C VAL A 44 10.97 -7.91 -1.79
N MET A 45 10.32 -9.04 -1.60
CA MET A 45 8.97 -9.15 -1.06
C MET A 45 9.01 -9.46 0.42
N ILE A 46 8.30 -8.68 1.23
CA ILE A 46 8.19 -8.88 2.69
C ILE A 46 6.74 -9.20 3.05
N ASP A 47 6.54 -10.28 3.81
CA ASP A 47 5.26 -10.63 4.42
C ASP A 47 5.50 -11.55 5.63
N ARG A 48 4.52 -11.64 6.54
CA ARG A 48 4.55 -12.59 7.66
C ARG A 48 4.06 -13.99 7.30
N ASP A 49 3.26 -14.11 6.25
CA ASP A 49 2.76 -15.41 5.75
C ASP A 49 3.83 -16.05 4.85
N ARG A 50 4.72 -16.83 5.45
CA ARG A 50 5.85 -17.49 4.78
C ARG A 50 5.40 -18.29 3.55
N ALA A 51 4.39 -19.12 3.68
CA ALA A 51 4.00 -20.04 2.62
C ALA A 51 3.46 -19.31 1.39
N ARG A 52 2.60 -18.31 1.59
CA ARG A 52 2.08 -17.49 0.50
C ARG A 52 3.15 -16.60 -0.11
N LEU A 53 4.03 -16.04 0.73
CA LEU A 53 5.12 -15.18 0.28
C LEU A 53 6.10 -15.94 -0.62
N GLU A 54 6.58 -17.12 -0.20
CA GLU A 54 7.51 -17.93 -0.96
C GLU A 54 6.91 -18.37 -2.31
N ALA A 55 5.62 -18.77 -2.31
CA ALA A 55 4.92 -19.12 -3.54
C ALA A 55 4.77 -17.93 -4.49
N ALA A 56 4.43 -16.74 -3.98
CA ALA A 56 4.29 -15.54 -4.78
C ALA A 56 5.65 -15.07 -5.34
N ALA A 57 6.69 -15.07 -4.53
CA ALA A 57 8.04 -14.67 -4.94
C ALA A 57 8.63 -15.60 -6.00
N ALA A 58 8.48 -16.92 -5.81
CA ALA A 58 8.91 -17.92 -6.80
C ALA A 58 8.23 -17.71 -8.16
N GLY A 59 6.95 -17.35 -8.17
CA GLY A 59 6.17 -17.12 -9.38
C GLY A 59 6.71 -15.99 -10.28
N ILE A 60 7.45 -15.05 -9.72
CA ILE A 60 8.01 -13.89 -10.45
C ILE A 60 9.54 -13.80 -10.40
N GLY A 61 10.20 -14.76 -9.76
CA GLY A 61 11.66 -14.74 -9.57
C GLY A 61 12.12 -13.57 -8.69
N ALA A 62 11.37 -13.27 -7.63
CA ALA A 62 11.70 -12.27 -6.62
C ALA A 62 12.35 -12.90 -5.38
N GLU A 63 13.05 -12.10 -4.58
CA GLU A 63 13.50 -12.48 -3.26
C GLU A 63 12.35 -12.40 -2.25
N SER A 64 12.36 -13.27 -1.23
CA SER A 64 11.35 -13.27 -0.17
C SER A 64 11.99 -13.18 1.21
N VAL A 65 11.46 -12.29 2.06
CA VAL A 65 11.86 -12.13 3.44
C VAL A 65 10.62 -12.29 4.33
N CYS A 66 10.51 -13.43 5.01
CA CYS A 66 9.42 -13.65 5.96
C CYS A 66 9.70 -12.86 7.24
N LEU A 67 8.91 -11.81 7.48
CA LEU A 67 9.10 -10.87 8.58
C LEU A 67 7.76 -10.36 9.10
N ASP A 68 7.59 -10.38 10.43
CA ASP A 68 6.50 -9.66 11.10
C ASP A 68 6.93 -8.20 11.31
N LEU A 69 6.23 -7.28 10.67
CA LEU A 69 6.53 -5.85 10.74
C LEU A 69 6.23 -5.22 12.12
N SER A 70 5.52 -5.92 13.01
CA SER A 70 5.37 -5.49 14.41
C SER A 70 6.60 -5.78 15.28
N ASP A 71 7.51 -6.63 14.81
CA ASP A 71 8.80 -6.84 15.47
C ASP A 71 9.80 -5.75 15.08
N ALA A 72 9.83 -4.69 15.87
CA ALA A 72 10.70 -3.53 15.65
C ALA A 72 12.19 -3.91 15.63
N THR A 73 12.60 -4.96 16.36
CA THR A 73 13.99 -5.44 16.40
C THR A 73 14.35 -6.14 15.10
N ALA A 74 13.47 -7.01 14.61
CA ALA A 74 13.67 -7.71 13.35
C ALA A 74 13.64 -6.73 12.15
N VAL A 75 12.75 -5.74 12.15
CA VAL A 75 12.74 -4.68 11.14
C VAL A 75 14.02 -3.84 11.16
N ALA A 76 14.55 -3.52 12.36
CA ALA A 76 15.78 -2.75 12.48
C ALA A 76 17.04 -3.54 12.05
N ALA A 77 17.00 -4.87 12.15
CA ALA A 77 18.10 -5.75 11.72
C ALA A 77 18.09 -6.02 10.20
N LEU A 78 17.03 -5.63 9.48
CA LEU A 78 16.93 -5.81 8.04
C LEU A 78 17.89 -4.87 7.31
N GLU A 79 18.82 -5.45 6.55
CA GLU A 79 19.68 -4.67 5.66
C GLU A 79 18.88 -4.23 4.41
N VAL A 80 18.41 -2.99 4.43
CA VAL A 80 17.58 -2.45 3.35
C VAL A 80 18.45 -1.74 2.32
N ARG A 81 18.72 -2.41 1.21
CA ARG A 81 19.29 -1.78 0.00
C ARG A 81 18.19 -1.65 -1.05
N ALA A 82 17.40 -0.60 -0.94
CA ALA A 82 16.28 -0.37 -1.85
C ALA A 82 16.33 1.02 -2.46
N ASP A 83 15.99 1.10 -3.74
CA ASP A 83 15.78 2.33 -4.51
C ASP A 83 14.30 2.72 -4.52
N ILE A 84 13.44 1.71 -4.39
CA ILE A 84 11.99 1.87 -4.32
C ILE A 84 11.51 1.17 -3.04
N VAL A 85 10.75 1.87 -2.21
CA VAL A 85 10.08 1.31 -1.04
C VAL A 85 8.58 1.46 -1.22
N VAL A 86 7.85 0.33 -1.26
CA VAL A 86 6.39 0.30 -1.29
C VAL A 86 5.88 -0.16 0.07
N ASN A 87 5.45 0.79 0.89
CA ASN A 87 4.82 0.53 2.18
C ASN A 87 3.34 0.20 1.94
N ASN A 88 3.02 -1.09 1.85
CA ASN A 88 1.67 -1.58 1.56
C ASN A 88 1.08 -2.40 2.71
N ALA A 89 1.89 -3.06 3.52
CA ALA A 89 1.38 -3.89 4.61
C ALA A 89 0.35 -3.14 5.47
N GLY A 90 -0.75 -3.81 5.77
CA GLY A 90 -1.80 -3.22 6.58
C GLY A 90 -2.77 -4.25 7.09
N LEU A 91 -3.42 -3.88 8.19
CA LEU A 91 -4.46 -4.67 8.85
C LEU A 91 -5.54 -3.73 9.37
N GLN A 92 -6.70 -4.28 9.64
CA GLN A 92 -7.84 -3.52 10.12
C GLN A 92 -8.55 -4.27 11.25
N HIS A 93 -8.99 -3.50 12.23
CA HIS A 93 -9.95 -3.92 13.25
C HIS A 93 -11.08 -2.91 13.29
N VAL A 94 -12.31 -3.37 13.54
CA VAL A 94 -13.52 -2.53 13.54
C VAL A 94 -14.16 -2.64 14.92
N ALA A 95 -14.18 -1.53 15.65
CA ALA A 95 -14.84 -1.39 16.95
C ALA A 95 -15.13 0.08 17.22
N ALA A 96 -16.12 0.35 18.10
CA ALA A 96 -16.33 1.68 18.64
C ALA A 96 -15.07 2.14 19.41
N VAL A 97 -14.84 3.45 19.53
CA VAL A 97 -13.61 3.97 20.14
C VAL A 97 -13.47 3.51 21.58
N GLU A 98 -14.58 3.51 22.34
CA GLU A 98 -14.66 3.08 23.73
C GLU A 98 -14.40 1.58 23.94
N ASP A 99 -14.67 0.76 22.91
CA ASP A 99 -14.51 -0.70 22.94
C ASP A 99 -13.27 -1.17 22.18
N PHE A 100 -12.50 -0.24 21.58
CA PHE A 100 -11.35 -0.60 20.76
C PHE A 100 -10.19 -1.09 21.63
N PRO A 101 -9.69 -2.35 21.45
CA PRO A 101 -8.62 -2.88 22.32
C PRO A 101 -7.32 -2.08 22.16
N PRO A 102 -6.73 -1.52 23.23
CA PRO A 102 -5.51 -0.71 23.15
C PRO A 102 -4.32 -1.44 22.54
N GLU A 103 -4.17 -2.73 22.82
CA GLU A 103 -3.10 -3.57 22.26
C GLU A 103 -3.26 -3.76 20.75
N THR A 104 -4.49 -3.87 20.25
CA THR A 104 -4.77 -3.93 18.81
C THR A 104 -4.48 -2.59 18.13
N PHE A 105 -4.79 -1.47 18.81
CA PHE A 105 -4.43 -0.14 18.32
C PHE A 105 -2.91 -0.01 18.17
N SER A 106 -2.14 -0.36 19.21
CA SER A 106 -0.68 -0.33 19.19
C SER A 106 -0.10 -1.21 18.09
N HIS A 107 -0.58 -2.44 17.95
CA HIS A 107 -0.14 -3.36 16.90
C HIS A 107 -0.39 -2.78 15.48
N ILE A 108 -1.52 -2.12 15.25
CA ILE A 108 -1.81 -1.45 13.97
C ILE A 108 -0.81 -0.31 13.73
N MET A 109 -0.48 0.48 14.75
CA MET A 109 0.51 1.55 14.64
C MET A 109 1.92 1.02 14.37
N ASP A 110 2.32 -0.07 15.02
CA ASP A 110 3.61 -0.71 14.79
C ASP A 110 3.77 -1.14 13.32
N VAL A 111 2.77 -1.84 12.78
CA VAL A 111 2.82 -2.37 11.41
C VAL A 111 2.67 -1.27 10.34
N MET A 112 1.78 -0.29 10.56
CA MET A 112 1.35 0.63 9.51
C MET A 112 1.99 2.01 9.59
N VAL A 113 2.71 2.32 10.68
CA VAL A 113 3.38 3.62 10.87
C VAL A 113 4.85 3.43 11.21
N GLU A 114 5.14 2.70 12.28
CA GLU A 114 6.51 2.57 12.76
C GLU A 114 7.38 1.75 11.80
N ALA A 115 6.90 0.62 11.31
CA ALA A 115 7.64 -0.18 10.33
C ALA A 115 7.91 0.59 9.02
N PRO A 116 6.93 1.27 8.38
CA PRO A 116 7.20 2.18 7.27
C PRO A 116 8.28 3.23 7.56
N PHE A 117 8.22 3.89 8.72
CA PHE A 117 9.25 4.85 9.13
C PHE A 117 10.63 4.20 9.19
N ARG A 118 10.77 3.02 9.82
CA ARG A 118 12.05 2.31 9.96
C ARG A 118 12.62 1.88 8.61
N LEU A 119 11.78 1.35 7.72
CA LEU A 119 12.19 0.91 6.38
C LEU A 119 12.64 2.10 5.53
N VAL A 120 11.89 3.20 5.52
CA VAL A 120 12.27 4.43 4.82
C VAL A 120 13.56 5.00 5.39
N ARG A 121 13.69 5.11 6.71
CA ARG A 121 14.91 5.58 7.38
C ARG A 121 16.14 4.76 6.98
N ALA A 122 16.00 3.44 6.85
CA ALA A 122 17.09 2.55 6.45
C ALA A 122 17.45 2.68 4.96
N ALA A 123 16.47 2.93 4.08
CA ALA A 123 16.68 3.05 2.64
C ALA A 123 17.24 4.41 2.19
N LEU A 124 16.84 5.51 2.87
CA LEU A 124 17.16 6.89 2.46
C LEU A 124 18.66 7.18 2.27
N PRO A 125 19.60 6.74 3.15
CA PRO A 125 21.02 7.01 2.92
C PRO A 125 21.52 6.51 1.57
N GLY A 126 21.18 5.28 1.19
CA GLY A 126 21.56 4.72 -0.11
C GLY A 126 20.86 5.41 -1.29
N MET A 127 19.59 5.79 -1.15
CA MET A 127 18.88 6.60 -2.16
C MET A 127 19.58 7.95 -2.36
N TYR A 128 20.00 8.60 -1.28
CA TYR A 128 20.71 9.88 -1.34
C TYR A 128 22.08 9.78 -2.03
N GLU A 129 22.84 8.72 -1.75
CA GLU A 129 24.13 8.47 -2.40
C GLU A 129 23.99 8.27 -3.91
N ARG A 130 22.91 7.61 -4.34
CA ARG A 130 22.63 7.36 -5.77
C ARG A 130 21.93 8.54 -6.46
N GLY A 131 21.47 9.54 -5.71
CA GLY A 131 20.73 10.68 -6.24
C GLY A 131 19.36 10.30 -6.84
N TRP A 132 18.80 9.15 -6.42
CA TRP A 132 17.52 8.64 -6.90
C TRP A 132 16.84 7.75 -5.85
N GLY A 133 15.54 7.94 -5.66
CA GLY A 133 14.74 7.09 -4.80
C GLY A 133 13.25 7.35 -4.95
N ARG A 134 12.44 6.33 -4.66
CA ARG A 134 10.96 6.39 -4.71
C ARG A 134 10.37 5.75 -3.45
N VAL A 135 9.67 6.54 -2.66
CA VAL A 135 8.90 6.05 -1.52
C VAL A 135 7.42 6.14 -1.88
N ILE A 136 6.76 5.00 -1.95
CA ILE A 136 5.34 4.88 -2.29
C ILE A 136 4.62 4.29 -1.08
N ASN A 137 3.70 5.06 -0.53
CA ASN A 137 2.91 4.64 0.61
C ASN A 137 1.48 4.30 0.14
N ILE A 138 1.08 3.04 0.28
CA ILE A 138 -0.31 2.65 0.03
C ILE A 138 -1.13 3.09 1.24
N SER A 139 -1.69 4.29 1.11
CA SER A 139 -2.59 4.91 2.07
C SER A 139 -4.02 4.37 1.89
N SER A 140 -5.00 5.21 1.90
CA SER A 140 -6.42 4.91 1.69
C SER A 140 -7.19 6.23 1.52
N VAL A 141 -8.43 6.20 1.04
CA VAL A 141 -9.38 7.29 1.28
C VAL A 141 -9.45 7.66 2.76
N HIS A 142 -9.22 6.69 3.65
CA HIS A 142 -9.17 6.90 5.10
C HIS A 142 -7.87 7.55 5.62
N GLY A 143 -6.96 7.92 4.74
CA GLY A 143 -5.87 8.86 5.02
C GLY A 143 -6.26 10.32 4.73
N LEU A 144 -7.41 10.53 4.05
CA LEU A 144 -7.93 11.85 3.65
C LEU A 144 -9.21 12.21 4.43
N VAL A 145 -10.07 11.20 4.68
CA VAL A 145 -11.35 11.32 5.40
C VAL A 145 -11.47 10.19 6.41
N ALA A 146 -12.47 10.25 7.29
CA ALA A 146 -12.69 9.22 8.30
C ALA A 146 -13.98 8.43 8.04
N SER A 147 -14.04 7.24 8.64
CA SER A 147 -15.28 6.47 8.82
C SER A 147 -15.37 6.01 10.28
N PRO A 148 -16.58 5.89 10.85
CA PRO A 148 -16.75 5.38 12.20
C PRO A 148 -16.21 3.96 12.35
N PHE A 149 -15.87 3.57 13.56
CA PHE A 149 -15.42 2.25 13.99
C PHE A 149 -14.03 1.81 13.46
N LYS A 150 -13.25 2.70 12.86
CA LYS A 150 -11.94 2.43 12.26
C LYS A 150 -10.83 3.29 12.87
N SER A 151 -10.89 3.58 14.18
CA SER A 151 -10.02 4.57 14.84
C SER A 151 -8.53 4.33 14.56
N ALA A 152 -8.00 3.13 14.80
CA ALA A 152 -6.58 2.84 14.57
C ALA A 152 -6.20 2.91 13.09
N TYR A 153 -7.03 2.36 12.19
CA TYR A 153 -6.75 2.37 10.76
C TYR A 153 -6.71 3.80 10.19
N VAL A 154 -7.71 4.62 10.51
CA VAL A 154 -7.78 6.03 10.10
C VAL A 154 -6.58 6.80 10.63
N THR A 155 -6.24 6.62 11.92
CA THR A 155 -5.07 7.26 12.54
C THR A 155 -3.78 6.86 11.82
N ALA A 156 -3.56 5.56 11.57
CA ALA A 156 -2.37 5.09 10.89
C ALA A 156 -2.25 5.62 9.45
N LYS A 157 -3.35 5.66 8.70
CA LYS A 157 -3.32 6.18 7.32
C LYS A 157 -3.07 7.69 7.28
N HIS A 158 -3.62 8.48 8.20
CA HIS A 158 -3.29 9.90 8.33
C HIS A 158 -1.83 10.12 8.76
N ALA A 159 -1.30 9.29 9.67
CA ALA A 159 0.10 9.36 10.06
C ALA A 159 1.05 9.08 8.87
N LEU A 160 0.69 8.12 8.03
CA LEU A 160 1.46 7.77 6.82
C LEU A 160 1.49 8.93 5.81
N GLU A 161 0.38 9.69 5.66
CA GLU A 161 0.32 10.91 4.85
C GLU A 161 1.30 11.98 5.38
N GLY A 162 1.34 12.16 6.71
CA GLY A 162 2.27 13.09 7.35
C GLY A 162 3.73 12.69 7.13
N LEU A 163 4.07 11.42 7.37
CA LEU A 163 5.41 10.87 7.14
C LEU A 163 5.86 11.08 5.68
N SER A 164 4.97 10.78 4.73
CA SER A 164 5.27 10.94 3.31
C SER A 164 5.66 12.36 2.93
N LYS A 165 4.95 13.36 3.48
CA LYS A 165 5.24 14.79 3.22
C LYS A 165 6.60 15.21 3.78
N VAL A 166 6.97 14.75 4.98
CA VAL A 166 8.30 15.03 5.56
C VAL A 166 9.39 14.42 4.69
N VAL A 167 9.27 13.15 4.32
CA VAL A 167 10.24 12.47 3.44
C VAL A 167 10.36 13.15 2.08
N ALA A 168 9.25 13.64 1.52
CA ALA A 168 9.24 14.38 0.26
C ALA A 168 10.08 15.67 0.35
N LEU A 169 9.90 16.44 1.42
CA LEU A 169 10.62 17.72 1.62
C LEU A 169 12.11 17.50 1.87
N GLU A 170 12.47 16.50 2.68
CA GLU A 170 13.86 16.21 3.01
C GLU A 170 14.62 15.55 1.85
N GLY A 171 13.90 14.73 1.03
CA GLY A 171 14.48 13.95 -0.05
C GLY A 171 14.61 14.66 -1.39
N ALA A 172 13.79 15.69 -1.63
CA ALA A 172 13.66 16.33 -2.95
C ALA A 172 14.98 16.80 -3.57
N ALA A 173 15.81 17.48 -2.78
CA ALA A 173 17.13 17.99 -3.25
C ALA A 173 18.14 16.85 -3.57
N ARG A 174 17.82 15.62 -3.21
CA ARG A 174 18.65 14.42 -3.42
C ARG A 174 18.00 13.41 -4.37
N GLY A 175 17.03 13.86 -5.18
CA GLY A 175 16.39 13.05 -6.21
C GLY A 175 15.39 11.99 -5.68
N VAL A 176 15.00 12.08 -4.40
CA VAL A 176 14.03 11.17 -3.78
C VAL A 176 12.64 11.80 -3.79
N THR A 177 11.63 11.07 -4.24
CA THR A 177 10.22 11.46 -4.13
C THR A 177 9.50 10.53 -3.16
N SER A 178 8.51 11.08 -2.44
CA SER A 178 7.64 10.30 -1.56
C SER A 178 6.19 10.70 -1.77
N ASN A 179 5.32 9.72 -2.08
CA ASN A 179 3.92 9.97 -2.38
C ASN A 179 3.02 8.91 -1.72
N CYS A 180 1.79 9.31 -1.44
CA CYS A 180 0.73 8.42 -1.01
C CYS A 180 -0.23 8.12 -2.17
N ILE A 181 -0.62 6.85 -2.31
CA ILE A 181 -1.75 6.44 -3.13
C ILE A 181 -2.90 6.14 -2.18
N CYS A 182 -4.07 6.72 -2.45
CA CYS A 182 -5.25 6.68 -1.59
C CYS A 182 -6.39 5.91 -2.27
N PRO A 183 -6.36 4.56 -2.27
CA PRO A 183 -7.42 3.77 -2.89
C PRO A 183 -8.71 3.80 -2.07
N ALA A 184 -9.85 3.63 -2.75
CA ALA A 184 -11.09 3.17 -2.15
C ALA A 184 -11.03 1.64 -1.91
N TYR A 185 -12.16 0.93 -2.06
CA TYR A 185 -12.17 -0.53 -1.91
C TYR A 185 -11.53 -1.24 -3.11
N VAL A 186 -10.45 -1.98 -2.83
CA VAL A 186 -9.70 -2.79 -3.79
C VAL A 186 -10.04 -4.26 -3.57
N ARG A 187 -10.28 -5.03 -4.64
CA ARG A 187 -10.54 -6.47 -4.58
C ARG A 187 -9.31 -7.22 -4.05
N THR A 188 -9.28 -7.44 -2.77
CA THR A 188 -8.20 -8.11 -2.04
C THR A 188 -8.76 -9.11 -1.05
N PRO A 189 -7.99 -10.09 -0.57
CA PRO A 189 -8.45 -10.99 0.48
C PRO A 189 -8.99 -10.26 1.72
N LEU A 190 -8.42 -9.12 2.09
CA LEU A 190 -8.90 -8.29 3.21
C LEU A 190 -10.33 -7.79 2.96
N VAL A 191 -10.62 -7.29 1.76
CA VAL A 191 -11.95 -6.77 1.40
C VAL A 191 -12.95 -7.90 1.22
N GLU A 192 -12.55 -9.03 0.64
CA GLU A 192 -13.42 -10.21 0.50
C GLU A 192 -13.88 -10.74 1.87
N HIS A 193 -12.99 -10.78 2.87
CA HIS A 193 -13.40 -11.12 4.24
C HIS A 193 -14.39 -10.10 4.82
N GLN A 194 -14.16 -8.79 4.60
CA GLN A 194 -15.09 -7.76 5.06
C GLN A 194 -16.48 -7.89 4.41
N ILE A 195 -16.55 -8.25 3.14
CA ILE A 195 -17.81 -8.49 2.43
C ILE A 195 -18.56 -9.63 3.12
N ALA A 196 -17.89 -10.76 3.38
CA ALA A 196 -18.50 -11.91 4.02
C ALA A 196 -19.04 -11.60 5.43
N ASP A 197 -18.24 -10.88 6.24
CA ASP A 197 -18.63 -10.49 7.59
C ASP A 197 -19.84 -9.54 7.60
N GLN A 198 -19.85 -8.55 6.70
CA GLN A 198 -20.96 -7.61 6.58
C GLN A 198 -22.23 -8.28 6.03
N ALA A 199 -22.11 -9.19 5.06
CA ALA A 199 -23.24 -9.95 4.54
C ALA A 199 -23.94 -10.73 5.67
N LYS A 200 -23.15 -11.36 6.53
CA LYS A 200 -23.66 -12.09 7.70
C LYS A 200 -24.28 -11.14 8.73
N ALA A 201 -23.63 -10.02 9.02
CA ALA A 201 -24.10 -9.07 10.05
C ALA A 201 -25.41 -8.38 9.65
N HIS A 202 -25.58 -8.05 8.37
CA HIS A 202 -26.75 -7.34 7.84
C HIS A 202 -27.83 -8.28 7.27
N GLY A 203 -27.55 -9.58 7.12
CA GLY A 203 -28.49 -10.54 6.55
C GLY A 203 -28.81 -10.30 5.07
N ILE A 204 -27.87 -9.75 4.32
CA ILE A 204 -27.98 -9.44 2.89
C ILE A 204 -26.95 -10.22 2.08
N SER A 205 -27.10 -10.24 0.74
CA SER A 205 -26.15 -10.93 -0.12
C SER A 205 -24.78 -10.22 -0.16
N PRO A 206 -23.67 -10.95 -0.44
CA PRO A 206 -22.36 -10.33 -0.69
C PRO A 206 -22.39 -9.24 -1.77
N GLU A 207 -23.19 -9.45 -2.82
CA GLU A 207 -23.37 -8.50 -3.92
C GLU A 207 -24.05 -7.20 -3.43
N ASP A 208 -25.03 -7.33 -2.54
CA ASP A 208 -25.71 -6.18 -1.94
C ASP A 208 -24.80 -5.40 -0.99
N VAL A 209 -23.94 -6.09 -0.22
CA VAL A 209 -22.90 -5.44 0.59
C VAL A 209 -22.00 -4.55 -0.28
N VAL A 210 -21.53 -5.10 -1.40
CA VAL A 210 -20.69 -4.34 -2.32
C VAL A 210 -21.45 -3.16 -2.89
N ARG A 211 -22.68 -3.36 -3.38
CA ARG A 211 -23.47 -2.34 -4.07
C ARG A 211 -23.96 -1.24 -3.13
N GLU A 212 -24.52 -1.62 -1.97
CA GLU A 212 -25.29 -0.72 -1.11
C GLU A 212 -24.49 -0.12 0.04
N ILE A 213 -23.37 -0.81 0.43
CA ILE A 213 -22.54 -0.36 1.54
C ILE A 213 -21.18 0.13 1.05
N MET A 214 -20.44 -0.73 0.33
CA MET A 214 -19.05 -0.38 -0.01
C MET A 214 -18.95 0.64 -1.14
N LEU A 215 -19.78 0.53 -2.17
CA LEU A 215 -19.75 1.40 -3.34
C LEU A 215 -20.72 2.58 -3.24
N GLU A 216 -21.49 2.70 -2.16
CA GLU A 216 -22.43 3.81 -1.98
C GLU A 216 -21.73 5.17 -2.16
N PRO A 217 -20.59 5.46 -1.50
CA PRO A 217 -19.96 6.77 -1.62
C PRO A 217 -19.25 7.00 -2.96
N ALA A 218 -18.84 5.95 -3.67
CA ALA A 218 -18.12 6.08 -4.93
C ALA A 218 -19.04 6.43 -6.10
N ALA A 219 -18.56 7.27 -7.02
CA ALA A 219 -19.26 7.55 -8.28
C ALA A 219 -19.09 6.39 -9.30
N ILE A 220 -17.90 5.77 -9.32
CA ILE A 220 -17.62 4.58 -10.12
C ILE A 220 -18.05 3.34 -9.33
N LYS A 221 -19.08 2.65 -9.78
CA LYS A 221 -19.76 1.56 -9.06
C LYS A 221 -19.12 0.19 -9.32
N ARG A 222 -17.84 0.05 -9.07
CA ARG A 222 -17.11 -1.23 -9.02
C ARG A 222 -15.97 -1.19 -8.02
N LEU A 223 -15.52 -2.35 -7.58
CA LEU A 223 -14.26 -2.46 -6.83
C LEU A 223 -13.08 -2.13 -7.77
N LEU A 224 -12.05 -1.53 -7.19
CA LEU A 224 -10.77 -1.32 -7.85
C LEU A 224 -10.01 -2.65 -7.89
N GLU A 225 -9.31 -2.93 -8.99
CA GLU A 225 -8.44 -4.11 -9.06
C GLU A 225 -7.02 -3.78 -8.57
N PRO A 226 -6.32 -4.72 -7.90
CA PRO A 226 -4.97 -4.50 -7.42
C PRO A 226 -3.99 -4.03 -8.52
N ALA A 227 -4.17 -4.50 -9.75
CA ALA A 227 -3.35 -4.10 -10.89
C ALA A 227 -3.48 -2.62 -11.24
N GLU A 228 -4.66 -1.99 -11.02
CA GLU A 228 -4.85 -0.56 -11.28
C GLU A 228 -4.02 0.29 -10.29
N VAL A 229 -3.91 -0.16 -9.03
CA VAL A 229 -3.04 0.48 -8.03
C VAL A 229 -1.57 0.29 -8.40
N ALA A 230 -1.19 -0.92 -8.84
CA ALA A 230 0.17 -1.25 -9.22
C ALA A 230 0.66 -0.43 -10.44
N GLU A 231 -0.22 -0.13 -11.42
CA GLU A 231 0.12 0.76 -12.53
C GLU A 231 0.39 2.20 -12.06
N LEU A 232 -0.34 2.70 -11.06
CA LEU A 232 -0.07 4.02 -10.48
C LEU A 232 1.27 4.02 -9.70
N VAL A 233 1.59 2.93 -8.97
CA VAL A 233 2.92 2.74 -8.36
C VAL A 233 4.02 2.80 -9.43
N ALA A 234 3.85 2.07 -10.53
CA ALA A 234 4.80 2.07 -11.64
C ALA A 234 4.95 3.46 -12.27
N TYR A 235 3.84 4.18 -12.47
CA TYR A 235 3.88 5.54 -12.98
C TYR A 235 4.69 6.47 -12.06
N LEU A 236 4.48 6.40 -10.74
CA LEU A 236 5.22 7.22 -9.77
C LEU A 236 6.71 6.89 -9.70
N CYS A 237 7.13 5.70 -10.16
CA CYS A 237 8.54 5.35 -10.33
C CYS A 237 9.13 5.83 -11.66
N SER A 238 8.32 6.29 -12.61
CA SER A 238 8.74 6.69 -13.95
C SER A 238 9.36 8.08 -14.00
N PRO A 239 10.22 8.38 -15.01
CA PRO A 239 10.78 9.71 -15.20
C PRO A 239 9.75 10.85 -15.32
N PRO A 240 8.59 10.69 -16.01
CA PRO A 240 7.55 11.72 -16.06
C PRO A 240 6.97 12.12 -14.70
N ALA A 241 7.02 11.22 -13.70
CA ALA A 241 6.53 11.49 -12.35
C ALA A 241 7.59 12.14 -11.42
N SER A 242 8.78 12.46 -11.93
CA SER A 242 9.89 12.99 -11.11
C SER A 242 9.60 14.31 -10.40
N PHE A 243 8.57 15.05 -10.83
CA PHE A 243 8.11 16.29 -10.20
C PHE A 243 6.91 16.10 -9.26
N ILE A 244 6.46 14.85 -9.07
CA ILE A 244 5.37 14.51 -8.15
C ILE A 244 6.00 14.03 -6.84
N THR A 245 5.91 14.85 -5.78
CA THR A 245 6.38 14.49 -4.45
C THR A 245 5.52 15.16 -3.38
N GLY A 246 5.32 14.50 -2.24
CA GLY A 246 4.43 14.95 -1.15
C GLY A 246 2.94 14.88 -1.49
N ALA A 247 2.58 14.24 -2.59
CA ALA A 247 1.19 14.16 -3.05
C ALA A 247 0.43 13.02 -2.37
N SER A 248 -0.86 13.26 -2.16
CA SER A 248 -1.87 12.25 -1.80
C SER A 248 -2.77 12.04 -3.01
N ILE A 249 -2.58 10.94 -3.73
CA ILE A 249 -3.23 10.68 -5.01
C ILE A 249 -4.40 9.74 -4.81
N ALA A 250 -5.63 10.28 -4.89
CA ALA A 250 -6.84 9.50 -4.79
C ALA A 250 -7.05 8.64 -6.04
N ILE A 251 -7.32 7.34 -5.82
CA ILE A 251 -7.80 6.39 -6.82
C ILE A 251 -9.05 5.72 -6.24
N ASP A 252 -10.10 6.51 -6.11
CA ASP A 252 -11.23 6.24 -5.22
C ASP A 252 -12.59 6.23 -5.92
N GLY A 253 -12.60 6.34 -7.24
CA GLY A 253 -13.85 6.37 -8.01
C GLY A 253 -14.73 7.58 -7.71
N GLY A 254 -14.16 8.69 -7.23
CA GLY A 254 -14.88 9.91 -6.90
C GLY A 254 -15.48 9.93 -5.49
N TRP A 255 -15.05 9.03 -4.62
CA TRP A 255 -15.52 8.99 -3.22
C TRP A 255 -15.27 10.31 -2.48
N THR A 256 -14.05 10.86 -2.57
CA THR A 256 -13.64 12.07 -1.85
C THR A 256 -13.88 13.38 -2.62
N ALA A 257 -14.56 13.32 -3.77
CA ALA A 257 -14.84 14.49 -4.62
C ALA A 257 -16.03 15.33 -4.14
N ARG A 258 -16.67 15.00 -3.01
CA ARG A 258 -17.85 15.64 -2.44
C ARG A 258 -17.69 15.92 -0.94
#